data_2b25f0562c6018c35b90f56f7665e76e
#
_entry.id   2b25f0562c6018c35b90f56f7665e76e
#
_cell.length_a   1.000
_cell.length_b   1.000
_cell.length_c   1.000
_cell.angle_alpha   90.00
_cell.angle_beta   90.00
_cell.angle_gamma   90.00
#
_symmetry.space_group_name_H-M   'P 1'
#
loop_
_entity.id
_entity.type
_entity.pdbx_description
1 polymer ?
#
loop_
_entity_poly.entity_id
_entity_poly.type
_entity_poly.pdbx_seq_one_letter_code
_entity_poly.pdbx_strand_id
1 'polypeptide(L)'
;MSVQIQWLRLSMLAALFTTALVFSCRGEQSIPKLNYEAVPDFFQLPAGEHFVEVAGVAVNSKGHIYVFHRGKHPLMEFDASGKFVRSIADDLFVAAHTVRVDSEDNIWTTDVGAHVVLKMSPDGRVLLSLGRMRIPGDDVGHFNQPTDVAFDREGDIYVADGEGNSRVLKFNKFGNPVLGWGMKGSGPGQFDLPHSIAIDGDLVYVGDRENARIQIFDLNGRYLREWKLGHPFGLFITSDHFIYMSDAIAGRILKINQEGKAVGVLDGPPPDKGRHFDPHSLAVDKDNSLFTAEVLPWRAQKFRLK
;
A
#
# COMPACT_ATOMS: atom_id res chain seq x y z
N MET A 1 55.12 -60.22 56.28
CA MET A 1 55.32 -58.83 55.80
C MET A 1 54.09 -58.44 55.06
N SER A 2 53.14 -57.75 55.78
CA SER A 2 51.85 -57.30 55.28
C SER A 2 51.91 -55.78 55.06
N VAL A 3 51.70 -55.34 53.87
CA VAL A 3 51.61 -53.91 53.54
C VAL A 3 50.13 -53.51 53.54
N GLN A 4 49.77 -52.63 54.43
CA GLN A 4 48.44 -52.00 54.50
C GLN A 4 48.43 -50.81 53.52
N ILE A 5 47.40 -50.82 52.62
CA ILE A 5 47.10 -49.71 51.73
C ILE A 5 46.00 -48.89 52.37
N GLN A 6 46.31 -47.65 52.76
CA GLN A 6 45.32 -46.67 53.27
C GLN A 6 44.58 -46.02 52.08
N TRP A 7 43.25 -46.06 52.08
CA TRP A 7 42.40 -45.36 51.16
C TRP A 7 42.11 -43.95 51.69
N LEU A 8 42.63 -42.90 50.97
CA LEU A 8 42.19 -41.52 51.20
C LEU A 8 40.85 -41.31 50.48
N ARG A 9 39.83 -40.97 51.22
CA ARG A 9 38.58 -40.50 50.70
C ARG A 9 38.68 -39.01 50.42
N LEU A 10 38.71 -38.60 49.12
CA LEU A 10 38.49 -37.22 48.71
C LEU A 10 36.99 -36.96 48.62
N SER A 11 36.48 -36.08 49.50
CA SER A 11 35.12 -35.56 49.41
C SER A 11 35.09 -34.41 48.38
N MET A 12 34.55 -34.64 47.21
CA MET A 12 34.21 -33.60 46.26
C MET A 12 32.88 -32.92 46.68
N LEU A 13 32.96 -31.67 47.14
CA LEU A 13 31.79 -30.78 47.26
C LEU A 13 31.46 -30.28 45.82
N ALA A 14 30.39 -30.77 45.24
CA ALA A 14 29.80 -30.24 44.01
C ALA A 14 28.95 -29.02 44.39
N ALA A 15 29.44 -27.83 44.11
CA ALA A 15 28.64 -26.59 44.17
C ALA A 15 27.75 -26.51 42.90
N LEU A 16 26.47 -26.76 43.06
CA LEU A 16 25.45 -26.52 42.02
C LEU A 16 25.21 -25.02 41.92
N PHE A 17 25.82 -24.38 40.90
CA PHE A 17 25.42 -23.06 40.45
C PHE A 17 24.14 -23.19 39.60
N THR A 18 22.99 -22.96 40.19
CA THR A 18 21.73 -22.77 39.48
C THR A 18 21.75 -21.34 38.87
N THR A 19 22.16 -21.18 37.62
CA THR A 19 21.91 -19.97 36.85
C THR A 19 20.42 -19.93 36.50
N ALA A 20 19.65 -19.13 37.25
CA ALA A 20 18.29 -18.78 36.87
C ALA A 20 18.35 -17.91 35.61
N LEU A 21 18.04 -18.49 34.43
CA LEU A 21 17.73 -17.74 33.25
C LEU A 21 16.43 -16.95 33.47
N VAL A 22 16.55 -15.69 33.81
CA VAL A 22 15.43 -14.74 33.78
C VAL A 22 15.07 -14.52 32.33
N PHE A 23 14.12 -15.31 31.81
CA PHE A 23 13.40 -14.97 30.58
C PHE A 23 12.60 -13.69 30.86
N SER A 24 13.18 -12.55 30.51
CA SER A 24 12.43 -11.31 30.40
C SER A 24 11.43 -11.50 29.24
N CYS A 25 10.19 -11.87 29.55
CA CYS A 25 9.07 -11.67 28.65
C CYS A 25 8.99 -10.16 28.39
N ARG A 26 9.64 -9.67 27.33
CA ARG A 26 9.28 -8.38 26.75
C ARG A 26 7.85 -8.57 26.25
N GLY A 27 6.88 -8.08 27.04
CA GLY A 27 5.51 -7.97 26.61
C GLY A 27 5.51 -7.28 25.23
N GLU A 28 4.84 -7.88 24.28
CA GLU A 28 4.61 -7.31 22.94
C GLU A 28 3.96 -5.95 23.16
N GLN A 29 4.68 -4.88 22.90
CA GLN A 29 4.21 -3.52 23.15
C GLN A 29 3.09 -3.28 22.14
N SER A 30 1.84 -3.17 22.61
CA SER A 30 0.69 -2.91 21.74
C SER A 30 0.93 -1.66 20.91
N ILE A 31 0.62 -1.74 19.59
CA ILE A 31 0.74 -0.60 18.70
C ILE A 31 -0.21 0.51 19.17
N PRO A 32 0.26 1.76 19.37
CA PRO A 32 -0.60 2.85 19.80
C PRO A 32 -1.74 3.11 18.80
N LYS A 33 -2.93 3.42 19.31
CA LYS A 33 -4.05 3.85 18.46
C LYS A 33 -3.76 5.22 17.87
N LEU A 34 -4.01 5.37 16.56
CA LEU A 34 -4.02 6.67 15.91
C LEU A 34 -5.30 7.43 16.30
N ASN A 35 -5.15 8.72 16.65
CA ASN A 35 -6.26 9.53 17.12
C ASN A 35 -7.05 10.15 15.96
N TYR A 36 -7.65 9.31 15.13
CA TYR A 36 -8.51 9.69 14.02
C TYR A 36 -9.99 9.49 14.35
N GLU A 37 -10.85 10.31 13.77
CA GLU A 37 -12.30 10.09 13.77
C GLU A 37 -12.86 10.14 12.35
N ALA A 38 -13.80 9.25 12.06
CA ALA A 38 -14.50 9.26 10.79
C ALA A 38 -15.36 10.54 10.67
N VAL A 39 -15.37 11.13 9.48
CA VAL A 39 -16.25 12.26 9.14
C VAL A 39 -17.46 11.67 8.43
N PRO A 40 -18.66 11.62 9.08
CA PRO A 40 -19.85 11.05 8.48
C PRO A 40 -20.25 11.80 7.22
N ASP A 41 -20.77 11.08 6.23
CA ASP A 41 -21.36 11.62 5.00
C ASP A 41 -20.52 12.69 4.30
N PHE A 42 -19.17 12.54 4.37
CA PHE A 42 -18.25 13.51 3.82
C PHE A 42 -18.44 13.67 2.30
N PHE A 43 -18.53 12.56 1.55
CA PHE A 43 -18.68 12.61 0.10
C PHE A 43 -20.15 12.84 -0.29
N GLN A 44 -20.41 14.03 -0.87
CA GLN A 44 -21.74 14.45 -1.29
C GLN A 44 -21.94 14.12 -2.78
N LEU A 45 -22.49 12.95 -3.06
CA LEU A 45 -22.78 12.48 -4.41
C LEU A 45 -23.99 13.21 -5.01
N PRO A 46 -24.06 13.36 -6.34
CA PRO A 46 -25.27 13.80 -7.03
C PRO A 46 -26.46 12.90 -6.75
N ALA A 47 -27.66 13.43 -6.85
CA ALA A 47 -28.88 12.66 -6.63
C ALA A 47 -28.98 11.46 -7.60
N GLY A 48 -29.18 10.28 -7.05
CA GLY A 48 -29.27 9.02 -7.80
C GLY A 48 -27.92 8.34 -8.07
N GLU A 49 -26.79 9.00 -7.78
CA GLU A 49 -25.47 8.39 -7.90
C GLU A 49 -25.07 7.67 -6.60
N HIS A 50 -24.25 6.64 -6.74
CA HIS A 50 -23.67 5.89 -5.64
C HIS A 50 -22.31 5.30 -6.04
N PHE A 51 -21.46 5.05 -5.07
CA PHE A 51 -20.22 4.32 -5.30
C PHE A 51 -20.46 2.83 -5.53
N VAL A 52 -19.61 2.21 -6.34
CA VAL A 52 -19.58 0.77 -6.60
C VAL A 52 -18.14 0.31 -6.53
N GLU A 53 -17.80 -0.60 -5.61
CA GLU A 53 -16.45 -1.15 -5.48
C GLU A 53 -15.36 -0.07 -5.58
N VAL A 54 -15.27 0.78 -4.56
CA VAL A 54 -14.31 1.90 -4.55
C VAL A 54 -12.90 1.35 -4.37
N ALA A 55 -12.10 1.43 -5.42
CA ALA A 55 -10.79 0.80 -5.47
C ALA A 55 -9.64 1.80 -5.20
N GLY A 56 -9.78 3.07 -5.56
CA GLY A 56 -8.74 4.07 -5.43
C GLY A 56 -9.21 5.40 -4.86
N VAL A 57 -8.33 6.09 -4.13
CA VAL A 57 -8.52 7.46 -3.67
C VAL A 57 -7.20 8.22 -3.74
N ALA A 58 -7.24 9.47 -4.18
CA ALA A 58 -6.08 10.37 -4.21
C ALA A 58 -6.50 11.80 -3.88
N VAL A 59 -5.54 12.62 -3.44
CA VAL A 59 -5.75 14.05 -3.15
C VAL A 59 -4.71 14.85 -3.91
N ASN A 60 -5.14 15.92 -4.59
CA ASN A 60 -4.22 16.82 -5.30
C ASN A 60 -3.71 17.97 -4.41
N SER A 61 -2.82 18.80 -4.94
CA SER A 61 -2.20 19.92 -4.22
C SER A 61 -3.21 20.96 -3.72
N LYS A 62 -4.39 21.06 -4.34
CA LYS A 62 -5.47 21.98 -4.00
C LYS A 62 -6.46 21.40 -2.98
N GLY A 63 -6.26 20.14 -2.58
CA GLY A 63 -7.14 19.42 -1.67
C GLY A 63 -8.38 18.82 -2.34
N HIS A 64 -8.46 18.79 -3.68
CA HIS A 64 -9.50 18.03 -4.38
C HIS A 64 -9.22 16.54 -4.24
N ILE A 65 -10.29 15.78 -4.06
CA ILE A 65 -10.23 14.35 -3.84
C ILE A 65 -10.74 13.64 -5.10
N TYR A 66 -9.96 12.69 -5.60
CA TYR A 66 -10.35 11.79 -6.68
C TYR A 66 -10.73 10.45 -6.07
N VAL A 67 -11.92 9.97 -6.42
CA VAL A 67 -12.42 8.65 -6.03
C VAL A 67 -12.57 7.82 -7.30
N PHE A 68 -11.91 6.66 -7.35
CA PHE A 68 -11.91 5.77 -8.49
C PHE A 68 -12.61 4.47 -8.13
N HIS A 69 -13.73 4.20 -8.81
CA HIS A 69 -14.62 3.10 -8.49
C HIS A 69 -15.14 2.41 -9.75
N ARG A 70 -15.81 1.26 -9.60
CA ARG A 70 -16.25 0.43 -10.74
C ARG A 70 -17.70 0.70 -11.17
N GLY A 71 -18.25 1.87 -10.85
CA GLY A 71 -19.60 2.29 -11.24
C GLY A 71 -19.63 2.98 -12.60
N LYS A 72 -20.78 3.57 -12.93
CA LYS A 72 -21.06 4.23 -14.21
C LYS A 72 -20.12 5.43 -14.48
N HIS A 73 -19.73 6.18 -13.46
CA HIS A 73 -18.84 7.33 -13.53
C HIS A 73 -17.55 7.00 -12.76
N PRO A 74 -16.62 6.23 -13.35
CA PRO A 74 -15.56 5.56 -12.59
C PRO A 74 -14.62 6.50 -11.85
N LEU A 75 -14.27 7.64 -12.43
CA LEU A 75 -13.38 8.61 -11.81
C LEU A 75 -14.14 9.88 -11.47
N MET A 76 -14.41 10.08 -10.18
CA MET A 76 -15.12 11.24 -9.65
C MET A 76 -14.19 12.20 -8.93
N GLU A 77 -14.34 13.50 -9.17
CA GLU A 77 -13.65 14.58 -8.48
C GLU A 77 -14.59 15.25 -7.47
N PHE A 78 -14.07 15.44 -6.25
CA PHE A 78 -14.72 16.18 -5.17
C PHE A 78 -13.83 17.33 -4.74
N ASP A 79 -14.43 18.44 -4.30
CA ASP A 79 -13.68 19.53 -3.68
C ASP A 79 -13.24 19.17 -2.25
N ALA A 80 -12.46 20.06 -1.61
CA ALA A 80 -11.94 19.85 -0.25
C ALA A 80 -13.04 19.70 0.83
N SER A 81 -14.28 20.12 0.53
CA SER A 81 -15.44 19.96 1.42
C SER A 81 -16.19 18.65 1.20
N GLY A 82 -15.78 17.85 0.20
CA GLY A 82 -16.44 16.59 -0.18
C GLY A 82 -17.60 16.75 -1.13
N LYS A 83 -17.82 17.96 -1.67
CA LYS A 83 -18.88 18.19 -2.67
C LYS A 83 -18.41 17.71 -4.04
N PHE A 84 -19.27 16.97 -4.73
CA PHE A 84 -19.03 16.52 -6.10
C PHE A 84 -18.76 17.70 -7.05
N VAL A 85 -17.72 17.60 -7.85
CA VAL A 85 -17.33 18.60 -8.86
C VAL A 85 -17.72 18.08 -10.25
N ARG A 86 -17.25 16.91 -10.64
CA ARG A 86 -17.49 16.28 -11.96
C ARG A 86 -17.05 14.83 -11.99
N SER A 87 -17.46 14.12 -13.03
CA SER A 87 -16.82 12.87 -13.48
C SER A 87 -15.77 13.17 -14.56
N ILE A 88 -14.80 12.27 -14.71
CA ILE A 88 -13.68 12.41 -15.64
C ILE A 88 -13.58 11.15 -16.48
N ALA A 89 -13.58 11.33 -17.83
CA ALA A 89 -13.29 10.29 -18.81
C ALA A 89 -14.11 8.99 -18.65
N ASP A 90 -15.42 9.11 -18.42
CA ASP A 90 -16.34 8.00 -18.08
C ASP A 90 -16.23 6.77 -19.01
N ASP A 91 -16.05 6.98 -20.32
CA ASP A 91 -16.02 5.91 -21.32
C ASP A 91 -14.62 5.24 -21.47
N LEU A 92 -13.63 5.70 -20.69
CA LEU A 92 -12.25 5.26 -20.86
C LEU A 92 -11.94 3.99 -20.06
N PHE A 93 -12.60 3.78 -18.93
CA PHE A 93 -12.25 2.77 -17.95
C PHE A 93 -13.04 1.47 -18.12
N VAL A 94 -12.42 0.35 -17.72
CA VAL A 94 -13.03 -1.01 -17.74
C VAL A 94 -13.20 -1.54 -16.33
N ALA A 95 -12.13 -1.53 -15.52
CA ALA A 95 -12.17 -1.95 -14.12
C ALA A 95 -11.14 -1.16 -13.31
N ALA A 96 -11.63 -0.15 -12.59
CA ALA A 96 -10.84 0.74 -11.76
C ALA A 96 -10.01 -0.05 -10.72
N HIS A 97 -8.72 0.34 -10.53
CA HIS A 97 -7.91 -0.20 -9.45
C HIS A 97 -7.29 0.89 -8.58
N THR A 98 -6.30 1.64 -9.05
CA THR A 98 -5.69 2.71 -8.26
C THR A 98 -5.74 4.05 -9.00
N VAL A 99 -5.89 5.13 -8.25
CA VAL A 99 -5.68 6.51 -8.70
C VAL A 99 -4.56 7.15 -7.88
N ARG A 100 -3.67 7.87 -8.55
CA ARG A 100 -2.58 8.66 -7.95
C ARG A 100 -2.56 10.05 -8.58
N VAL A 101 -1.91 10.99 -7.89
CA VAL A 101 -1.68 12.34 -8.40
C VAL A 101 -0.18 12.62 -8.33
N ASP A 102 0.40 13.09 -9.43
CA ASP A 102 1.81 13.48 -9.45
C ASP A 102 2.03 14.94 -8.97
N SER A 103 3.29 15.36 -8.87
CA SER A 103 3.65 16.71 -8.39
C SER A 103 3.17 17.85 -9.28
N GLU A 104 2.72 17.57 -10.49
CA GLU A 104 2.13 18.52 -11.45
C GLU A 104 0.59 18.49 -11.43
N ASP A 105 0.00 17.81 -10.45
CA ASP A 105 -1.45 17.55 -10.35
C ASP A 105 -2.03 16.70 -11.50
N ASN A 106 -1.20 16.00 -12.28
CA ASN A 106 -1.74 15.06 -13.26
C ASN A 106 -2.30 13.82 -12.54
N ILE A 107 -3.38 13.30 -13.11
CA ILE A 107 -4.09 12.14 -12.57
C ILE A 107 -3.54 10.89 -13.24
N TRP A 108 -3.12 9.93 -12.43
CA TRP A 108 -2.67 8.63 -12.90
C TRP A 108 -3.64 7.55 -12.45
N THR A 109 -3.98 6.63 -13.34
CA THR A 109 -4.87 5.52 -13.03
C THR A 109 -4.27 4.20 -13.50
N THR A 110 -4.48 3.15 -12.72
CA THR A 110 -4.30 1.78 -13.16
C THR A 110 -5.66 1.15 -13.39
N ASP A 111 -5.84 0.48 -14.51
CA ASP A 111 -7.07 -0.22 -14.86
C ASP A 111 -6.78 -1.70 -15.10
N VAL A 112 -7.23 -2.55 -14.19
CA VAL A 112 -6.98 -3.99 -14.24
C VAL A 112 -7.76 -4.68 -15.36
N GLY A 113 -8.90 -4.15 -15.77
CA GLY A 113 -9.68 -4.70 -16.86
C GLY A 113 -9.19 -4.24 -18.23
N ALA A 114 -8.65 -3.02 -18.30
CA ALA A 114 -8.08 -2.48 -19.52
C ALA A 114 -6.59 -2.83 -19.71
N HIS A 115 -5.91 -3.33 -18.67
CA HIS A 115 -4.48 -3.68 -18.67
C HIS A 115 -3.55 -2.51 -19.02
N VAL A 116 -3.90 -1.30 -18.54
CA VAL A 116 -3.16 -0.07 -18.82
C VAL A 116 -2.94 0.79 -17.59
N VAL A 117 -1.91 1.64 -17.68
CA VAL A 117 -1.70 2.77 -16.80
C VAL A 117 -1.84 4.04 -17.62
N LEU A 118 -2.68 4.97 -17.16
CA LEU A 118 -2.96 6.22 -17.88
C LEU A 118 -2.49 7.42 -17.06
N LYS A 119 -1.79 8.36 -17.70
CA LYS A 119 -1.58 9.72 -17.21
C LYS A 119 -2.59 10.64 -17.88
N MET A 120 -3.30 11.42 -17.09
CA MET A 120 -4.23 12.42 -17.57
C MET A 120 -3.88 13.78 -16.98
N SER A 121 -4.09 14.85 -17.75
CA SER A 121 -4.08 16.20 -17.22
C SER A 121 -5.23 16.41 -16.21
N PRO A 122 -5.15 17.46 -15.37
CA PRO A 122 -6.23 17.74 -14.42
C PRO A 122 -7.62 17.90 -15.04
N ASP A 123 -7.71 18.28 -16.33
CA ASP A 123 -8.96 18.39 -17.08
C ASP A 123 -9.42 17.05 -17.70
N GLY A 124 -8.66 15.96 -17.53
CA GLY A 124 -9.05 14.60 -17.96
C GLY A 124 -8.55 14.20 -19.34
N ARG A 125 -7.70 15.00 -20.00
CA ARG A 125 -7.10 14.63 -21.29
C ARG A 125 -5.96 13.63 -21.09
N VAL A 126 -5.98 12.50 -21.78
CA VAL A 126 -4.90 11.51 -21.75
C VAL A 126 -3.61 12.11 -22.31
N LEU A 127 -2.55 12.10 -21.51
CA LEU A 127 -1.20 12.59 -21.84
C LEU A 127 -0.25 11.43 -22.17
N LEU A 128 -0.42 10.28 -21.48
CA LEU A 128 0.40 9.08 -21.67
C LEU A 128 -0.44 7.84 -21.41
N SER A 129 -0.21 6.79 -22.20
CA SER A 129 -0.75 5.45 -21.97
C SER A 129 0.39 4.44 -21.99
N LEU A 130 0.54 3.69 -20.90
CA LEU A 130 1.45 2.56 -20.81
C LEU A 130 0.64 1.27 -20.87
N GLY A 131 1.19 0.24 -21.54
CA GLY A 131 0.46 -0.99 -21.84
C GLY A 131 -0.37 -0.89 -23.12
N ARG A 132 -1.13 -1.94 -23.41
CA ARG A 132 -2.04 -1.98 -24.59
C ARG A 132 -3.46 -2.25 -24.12
N MET A 133 -4.34 -1.32 -24.46
CA MET A 133 -5.75 -1.35 -24.07
C MET A 133 -6.39 -2.72 -24.37
N ARG A 134 -6.86 -3.39 -23.32
CA ARG A 134 -7.53 -4.71 -23.35
C ARG A 134 -6.70 -5.86 -23.91
N ILE A 135 -5.38 -5.72 -23.97
CA ILE A 135 -4.47 -6.77 -24.41
C ILE A 135 -3.48 -7.07 -23.29
N PRO A 136 -3.73 -8.13 -22.48
CA PRO A 136 -2.80 -8.53 -21.43
C PRO A 136 -1.52 -9.13 -22.03
N GLY A 137 -0.42 -9.05 -21.27
CA GLY A 137 0.84 -9.67 -21.62
C GLY A 137 1.90 -9.54 -20.54
N ASP A 138 3.05 -10.16 -20.77
CA ASP A 138 4.17 -10.22 -19.83
C ASP A 138 5.48 -9.62 -20.39
N ASP A 139 5.46 -9.09 -21.61
CA ASP A 139 6.58 -8.32 -22.14
C ASP A 139 6.58 -6.87 -21.62
N VAL A 140 7.60 -6.08 -22.00
CA VAL A 140 7.76 -4.70 -21.52
C VAL A 140 6.75 -3.71 -22.13
N GLY A 141 6.01 -4.09 -23.13
CA GLY A 141 4.99 -3.27 -23.80
C GLY A 141 3.57 -3.55 -23.32
N HIS A 142 3.40 -4.56 -22.46
CA HIS A 142 2.10 -4.98 -21.97
C HIS A 142 2.11 -5.07 -20.45
N PHE A 143 0.93 -4.97 -19.86
CA PHE A 143 0.65 -5.37 -18.47
C PHE A 143 -0.38 -6.50 -18.46
N ASN A 144 -0.48 -7.18 -17.32
CA ASN A 144 -1.58 -8.06 -17.03
C ASN A 144 -2.17 -7.69 -15.67
N GLN A 145 -3.18 -6.83 -15.69
CA GLN A 145 -3.86 -6.30 -14.50
C GLN A 145 -2.92 -5.49 -13.58
N PRO A 146 -2.38 -4.33 -14.05
CA PRO A 146 -1.50 -3.49 -13.25
C PRO A 146 -2.24 -2.90 -12.06
N THR A 147 -1.61 -2.94 -10.89
CA THR A 147 -2.25 -2.63 -9.60
C THR A 147 -2.01 -1.20 -9.14
N ASP A 148 -0.79 -0.70 -9.22
CA ASP A 148 -0.44 0.62 -8.68
C ASP A 148 0.72 1.26 -9.44
N VAL A 149 0.89 2.58 -9.28
CA VAL A 149 1.93 3.38 -9.91
C VAL A 149 2.54 4.37 -8.93
N ALA A 150 3.86 4.56 -9.00
CA ALA A 150 4.60 5.54 -8.21
C ALA A 150 5.65 6.26 -9.06
N PHE A 151 6.17 7.39 -8.56
CA PHE A 151 7.09 8.25 -9.29
C PHE A 151 8.29 8.59 -8.41
N ASP A 152 9.49 8.57 -8.98
CA ASP A 152 10.66 9.12 -8.31
C ASP A 152 10.78 10.65 -8.56
N ARG A 153 11.78 11.28 -7.94
CA ARG A 153 12.02 12.72 -8.05
C ARG A 153 12.39 13.20 -9.46
N GLU A 154 12.89 12.29 -10.31
CA GLU A 154 13.23 12.57 -11.71
C GLU A 154 12.00 12.46 -12.64
N GLY A 155 10.89 11.96 -12.07
CA GLY A 155 9.63 11.70 -12.77
C GLY A 155 9.59 10.34 -13.47
N ASP A 156 10.55 9.45 -13.21
CA ASP A 156 10.49 8.07 -13.70
C ASP A 156 9.33 7.33 -13.04
N ILE A 157 8.71 6.45 -13.79
CA ILE A 157 7.44 5.81 -13.48
C ILE A 157 7.69 4.35 -13.10
N TYR A 158 7.15 3.93 -11.97
CA TYR A 158 7.24 2.56 -11.49
C TYR A 158 5.84 1.97 -11.39
N VAL A 159 5.62 0.84 -12.05
CA VAL A 159 4.32 0.17 -12.12
C VAL A 159 4.41 -1.19 -11.44
N ALA A 160 3.59 -1.42 -10.43
CA ALA A 160 3.33 -2.76 -9.91
C ALA A 160 2.35 -3.47 -10.88
N ASP A 161 2.81 -4.53 -11.53
CA ASP A 161 2.03 -5.33 -12.46
C ASP A 161 1.69 -6.65 -11.77
N GLY A 162 0.62 -6.66 -10.94
CA GLY A 162 0.50 -7.59 -9.84
C GLY A 162 -0.69 -8.53 -9.84
N GLU A 163 -1.90 -8.14 -10.28
CA GLU A 163 -3.08 -9.03 -10.23
C GLU A 163 -3.00 -10.18 -11.24
N GLY A 164 -2.31 -9.99 -12.38
CA GLY A 164 -2.11 -11.04 -13.38
C GLY A 164 -0.65 -11.44 -13.58
N ASN A 165 0.30 -10.53 -13.28
CA ASN A 165 1.74 -10.77 -13.30
C ASN A 165 2.32 -10.70 -11.87
N SER A 166 3.64 -10.81 -11.72
CA SER A 166 4.32 -10.75 -10.41
C SER A 166 5.62 -9.96 -10.54
N ARG A 167 5.51 -8.70 -10.99
CA ARG A 167 6.68 -7.88 -11.33
C ARG A 167 6.44 -6.39 -11.10
N VAL A 168 7.53 -5.64 -11.10
CA VAL A 168 7.54 -4.19 -11.20
C VAL A 168 8.26 -3.79 -12.50
N LEU A 169 7.70 -2.84 -13.24
CA LEU A 169 8.32 -2.24 -14.42
C LEU A 169 8.62 -0.76 -14.17
N LYS A 170 9.83 -0.35 -14.53
CA LYS A 170 10.27 1.05 -14.52
C LYS A 170 10.28 1.61 -15.95
N PHE A 171 9.70 2.79 -16.11
CA PHE A 171 9.73 3.60 -17.32
C PHE A 171 10.36 4.95 -16.99
N ASN A 172 11.00 5.58 -17.97
CA ASN A 172 11.36 6.97 -17.78
C ASN A 172 10.10 7.87 -17.85
N LYS A 173 10.24 9.14 -17.49
CA LYS A 173 9.12 10.13 -17.50
C LYS A 173 8.39 10.29 -18.82
N PHE A 174 8.97 9.82 -19.93
CA PHE A 174 8.37 9.85 -21.28
C PHE A 174 7.65 8.54 -21.63
N GLY A 175 7.63 7.56 -20.71
CA GLY A 175 6.99 6.26 -20.92
C GLY A 175 7.84 5.24 -21.67
N ASN A 176 9.15 5.49 -21.86
CA ASN A 176 10.04 4.47 -22.42
C ASN A 176 10.49 3.49 -21.36
N PRO A 177 10.44 2.17 -21.60
CA PRO A 177 10.84 1.17 -20.62
C PRO A 177 12.34 1.29 -20.30
N VAL A 178 12.68 1.15 -19.02
CA VAL A 178 14.06 1.22 -18.51
C VAL A 178 14.51 -0.14 -17.99
N LEU A 179 13.77 -0.71 -17.06
CA LEU A 179 14.06 -2.02 -16.49
C LEU A 179 12.79 -2.64 -15.87
N GLY A 180 12.87 -3.93 -15.53
CA GLY A 180 11.85 -4.63 -14.78
C GLY A 180 12.47 -5.67 -13.86
N TRP A 181 11.79 -5.97 -12.76
CA TRP A 181 12.23 -7.00 -11.83
C TRP A 181 11.03 -7.72 -11.20
N GLY A 182 11.30 -8.87 -10.61
CA GLY A 182 10.31 -9.71 -9.97
C GLY A 182 9.87 -10.89 -10.82
N MET A 183 9.40 -11.89 -10.12
CA MET A 183 8.74 -13.09 -10.65
C MET A 183 7.88 -13.69 -9.54
N LYS A 184 6.96 -14.58 -9.90
CA LYS A 184 6.13 -15.29 -8.91
C LYS A 184 6.98 -16.07 -7.91
N GLY A 185 6.71 -15.88 -6.62
CA GLY A 185 7.37 -16.60 -5.54
C GLY A 185 7.38 -15.85 -4.21
N SER A 186 8.08 -16.40 -3.21
CA SER A 186 8.17 -15.87 -1.85
C SER A 186 9.58 -15.51 -1.39
N GLY A 187 10.61 -15.71 -2.23
CA GLY A 187 11.99 -15.30 -1.93
C GLY A 187 12.21 -13.79 -2.06
N PRO A 188 13.41 -13.29 -1.69
CA PRO A 188 13.79 -11.90 -1.92
C PRO A 188 13.69 -11.51 -3.39
N GLY A 189 13.00 -10.41 -3.70
CA GLY A 189 12.78 -9.95 -5.07
C GLY A 189 11.76 -10.77 -5.87
N GLN A 190 11.14 -11.79 -5.28
CA GLN A 190 9.99 -12.50 -5.84
C GLN A 190 8.71 -11.94 -5.23
N PHE A 191 7.59 -12.03 -5.93
CA PHE A 191 6.30 -11.51 -5.49
C PHE A 191 5.19 -12.53 -5.60
N ASP A 192 4.25 -12.44 -4.68
CA ASP A 192 2.92 -13.01 -4.81
C ASP A 192 1.90 -11.88 -4.73
N LEU A 193 1.55 -11.36 -5.89
CA LEU A 193 0.65 -10.23 -6.06
C LEU A 193 1.24 -8.91 -5.50
N PRO A 194 2.22 -8.28 -6.20
CA PRO A 194 2.67 -6.92 -5.87
C PRO A 194 1.52 -5.95 -6.10
N HIS A 195 0.83 -5.55 -5.00
CA HIS A 195 -0.45 -4.86 -5.06
C HIS A 195 -0.33 -3.34 -4.94
N SER A 196 0.71 -2.86 -4.29
CA SER A 196 0.94 -1.42 -4.09
C SER A 196 2.41 -1.07 -4.22
N ILE A 197 2.69 0.16 -4.62
CA ILE A 197 4.05 0.67 -4.76
C ILE A 197 4.13 2.13 -4.31
N ALA A 198 5.18 2.48 -3.57
CA ALA A 198 5.45 3.85 -3.15
C ALA A 198 6.95 4.12 -3.16
N ILE A 199 7.35 5.38 -3.30
CA ILE A 199 8.75 5.80 -3.37
C ILE A 199 9.01 6.88 -2.33
N ASP A 200 10.12 6.75 -1.60
CA ASP A 200 10.64 7.77 -0.70
C ASP A 200 12.15 7.90 -0.89
N GLY A 201 12.57 9.07 -1.39
CA GLY A 201 13.96 9.30 -1.77
C GLY A 201 14.45 8.31 -2.82
N ASP A 202 15.44 7.52 -2.45
CA ASP A 202 16.05 6.52 -3.32
C ASP A 202 15.52 5.08 -3.05
N LEU A 203 14.41 4.95 -2.30
CA LEU A 203 13.84 3.66 -1.92
C LEU A 203 12.47 3.43 -2.56
N VAL A 204 12.30 2.23 -3.11
CA VAL A 204 11.05 1.73 -3.66
C VAL A 204 10.46 0.70 -2.69
N TYR A 205 9.25 0.95 -2.21
CA TYR A 205 8.49 0.08 -1.33
C TYR A 205 7.42 -0.63 -2.14
N VAL A 206 7.45 -1.96 -2.16
CA VAL A 206 6.47 -2.79 -2.89
C VAL A 206 5.68 -3.62 -1.89
N GLY A 207 4.38 -3.42 -1.88
CA GLY A 207 3.44 -4.22 -1.10
C GLY A 207 3.21 -5.58 -1.75
N ASP A 208 3.86 -6.60 -1.24
CA ASP A 208 3.78 -7.99 -1.70
C ASP A 208 2.67 -8.69 -0.92
N ARG A 209 1.41 -8.48 -1.39
CA ARG A 209 0.17 -8.69 -0.63
C ARG A 209 0.01 -10.11 -0.12
N GLU A 210 0.09 -11.11 -1.00
CA GLU A 210 -0.16 -12.50 -0.61
C GLU A 210 1.00 -13.10 0.21
N ASN A 211 2.21 -12.52 0.11
CA ASN A 211 3.33 -12.85 0.98
C ASN A 211 3.32 -12.10 2.32
N ALA A 212 2.30 -11.25 2.57
CA ALA A 212 2.10 -10.48 3.81
C ALA A 212 3.33 -9.65 4.22
N ARG A 213 3.98 -8.98 3.25
CA ARG A 213 5.20 -8.20 3.48
C ARG A 213 5.28 -6.96 2.59
N ILE A 214 6.09 -6.01 3.01
CA ILE A 214 6.60 -4.93 2.17
C ILE A 214 8.05 -5.27 1.84
N GLN A 215 8.41 -5.33 0.55
CA GLN A 215 9.79 -5.44 0.12
C GLN A 215 10.33 -4.06 -0.27
N ILE A 216 11.58 -3.79 0.10
CA ILE A 216 12.26 -2.52 -0.16
C ILE A 216 13.40 -2.74 -1.15
N PHE A 217 13.44 -1.91 -2.18
CA PHE A 217 14.42 -1.94 -3.27
C PHE A 217 15.09 -0.57 -3.41
N ASP A 218 16.24 -0.50 -4.08
CA ASP A 218 16.76 0.74 -4.63
C ASP A 218 16.04 1.09 -5.95
N LEU A 219 16.30 2.29 -6.50
CA LEU A 219 15.67 2.77 -7.75
C LEU A 219 16.01 1.93 -8.99
N ASN A 220 16.96 0.99 -8.87
CA ASN A 220 17.36 0.05 -9.91
C ASN A 220 16.78 -1.37 -9.70
N GLY A 221 15.84 -1.53 -8.77
CA GLY A 221 15.18 -2.80 -8.51
C GLY A 221 16.02 -3.82 -7.73
N ARG A 222 17.16 -3.40 -7.14
CA ARG A 222 17.95 -4.28 -6.28
C ARG A 222 17.28 -4.41 -4.93
N TYR A 223 16.96 -5.63 -4.51
CA TYR A 223 16.42 -5.95 -3.19
C TYR A 223 17.37 -5.50 -2.07
N LEU A 224 16.81 -4.85 -1.05
CA LEU A 224 17.55 -4.38 0.12
C LEU A 224 17.11 -5.11 1.40
N ARG A 225 15.81 -5.17 1.67
CA ARG A 225 15.21 -5.76 2.89
C ARG A 225 13.71 -5.93 2.75
N GLU A 226 13.09 -6.53 3.75
CA GLU A 226 11.63 -6.67 3.83
C GLU A 226 11.11 -6.41 5.25
N TRP A 227 9.80 -6.09 5.34
CA TRP A 227 9.06 -5.95 6.59
C TRP A 227 7.80 -6.80 6.56
N LYS A 228 7.61 -7.64 7.58
CA LYS A 228 6.43 -8.50 7.72
C LYS A 228 5.43 -7.85 8.68
N LEU A 229 4.45 -7.13 8.14
CA LEU A 229 3.52 -6.31 8.91
C LEU A 229 2.03 -6.65 8.66
N GLY A 230 1.73 -7.57 7.77
CA GLY A 230 0.41 -7.92 7.30
C GLY A 230 0.29 -7.82 5.79
N HIS A 231 -0.92 -7.77 5.27
CA HIS A 231 -1.22 -7.80 3.84
C HIS A 231 -1.32 -6.36 3.29
N PRO A 232 -0.28 -5.83 2.59
CA PRO A 232 -0.27 -4.45 2.11
C PRO A 232 -1.14 -4.30 0.86
N PHE A 233 -2.37 -3.83 1.04
CA PHE A 233 -3.27 -3.48 -0.06
C PHE A 233 -2.89 -2.12 -0.67
N GLY A 234 -2.74 -1.08 0.14
CA GLY A 234 -2.32 0.24 -0.29
C GLY A 234 -1.14 0.75 0.51
N LEU A 235 -0.26 1.49 -0.14
CA LEU A 235 0.85 2.22 0.48
C LEU A 235 0.74 3.70 0.14
N PHE A 236 0.97 4.55 1.13
CA PHE A 236 1.09 5.99 0.98
C PHE A 236 2.21 6.51 1.88
N ILE A 237 3.06 7.39 1.37
CA ILE A 237 4.16 7.99 2.13
C ILE A 237 3.90 9.48 2.30
N THR A 238 3.91 9.93 3.54
CA THR A 238 3.73 11.35 3.90
C THR A 238 5.05 12.13 3.81
N SER A 239 4.98 13.44 3.73
CA SER A 239 6.17 14.32 3.63
C SER A 239 7.10 14.24 4.83
N ASP A 240 6.62 13.75 5.98
CA ASP A 240 7.42 13.46 7.18
C ASP A 240 7.96 12.01 7.18
N HIS A 241 7.94 11.35 6.00
CA HIS A 241 8.51 10.03 5.72
C HIS A 241 7.86 8.86 6.48
N PHE A 242 6.66 9.02 7.03
CA PHE A 242 5.90 7.88 7.51
C PHE A 242 5.18 7.16 6.38
N ILE A 243 5.15 5.84 6.47
CA ILE A 243 4.43 5.00 5.53
C ILE A 243 3.10 4.60 6.16
N TYR A 244 2.01 4.89 5.48
CA TYR A 244 0.69 4.37 5.81
C TYR A 244 0.42 3.15 4.95
N MET A 245 0.09 2.03 5.58
CA MET A 245 -0.24 0.77 4.93
C MET A 245 -1.68 0.37 5.26
N SER A 246 -2.52 0.23 4.26
CA SER A 246 -3.82 -0.40 4.45
C SER A 246 -3.72 -1.92 4.39
N ASP A 247 -4.39 -2.58 5.33
CA ASP A 247 -4.50 -4.04 5.44
C ASP A 247 -5.99 -4.38 5.50
N ALA A 248 -6.59 -4.60 4.32
CA ALA A 248 -8.03 -4.85 4.20
C ALA A 248 -8.44 -6.18 4.86
N ILE A 249 -7.55 -7.18 4.86
CA ILE A 249 -7.81 -8.46 5.52
C ILE A 249 -7.95 -8.28 7.03
N ALA A 250 -7.04 -7.50 7.64
CA ALA A 250 -7.10 -7.22 9.06
C ALA A 250 -8.05 -6.07 9.43
N GLY A 251 -8.62 -5.36 8.44
CA GLY A 251 -9.52 -4.22 8.65
C GLY A 251 -8.85 -3.06 9.38
N ARG A 252 -7.63 -2.69 9.00
CA ARG A 252 -6.84 -1.67 9.70
C ARG A 252 -5.92 -0.89 8.78
N ILE A 253 -5.42 0.24 9.29
CA ILE A 253 -4.34 1.00 8.66
C ILE A 253 -3.20 1.13 9.68
N LEU A 254 -1.98 0.82 9.25
CA LEU A 254 -0.77 0.97 10.05
C LEU A 254 -0.03 2.25 9.63
N LYS A 255 0.46 3.00 10.62
CA LYS A 255 1.49 4.04 10.43
C LYS A 255 2.84 3.42 10.78
N ILE A 256 3.79 3.44 9.85
CA ILE A 256 5.06 2.72 9.91
C ILE A 256 6.18 3.73 9.78
N ASN A 257 7.23 3.61 10.59
CA ASN A 257 8.44 4.45 10.46
C ASN A 257 9.44 3.84 9.46
N GLN A 258 10.52 4.56 9.18
CA GLN A 258 11.54 4.14 8.19
C GLN A 258 12.34 2.88 8.60
N GLU A 259 12.30 2.49 9.87
CA GLU A 259 12.88 1.23 10.37
C GLU A 259 11.92 0.03 10.19
N GLY A 260 10.71 0.24 9.67
CA GLY A 260 9.70 -0.80 9.49
C GLY A 260 8.93 -1.15 10.76
N LYS A 261 8.94 -0.27 11.76
CA LYS A 261 8.17 -0.46 12.99
C LYS A 261 6.81 0.22 12.85
N ALA A 262 5.73 -0.51 13.11
CA ALA A 262 4.41 0.08 13.27
C ALA A 262 4.38 0.95 14.53
N VAL A 263 4.15 2.25 14.34
CA VAL A 263 4.12 3.27 15.40
C VAL A 263 2.71 3.79 15.67
N GLY A 264 1.74 3.35 14.88
CA GLY A 264 0.33 3.68 15.07
C GLY A 264 -0.58 2.74 14.29
N VAL A 265 -1.79 2.54 14.80
CA VAL A 265 -2.83 1.75 14.12
C VAL A 265 -4.17 2.50 14.17
N LEU A 266 -4.86 2.54 13.05
CA LEU A 266 -6.27 2.90 12.94
C LEU A 266 -7.03 1.61 12.61
N ASP A 267 -7.79 1.11 13.59
CA ASP A 267 -8.78 0.08 13.31
C ASP A 267 -10.03 0.76 12.74
N GLY A 268 -10.69 0.05 11.85
CA GLY A 268 -11.91 0.55 11.25
C GLY A 268 -13.02 0.82 12.27
N PRO A 269 -14.01 1.64 11.90
CA PRO A 269 -15.21 1.81 12.71
C PRO A 269 -15.88 0.45 12.92
N PRO A 270 -16.66 0.28 14.01
CA PRO A 270 -17.44 -0.93 14.20
C PRO A 270 -18.27 -1.24 12.96
N PRO A 271 -18.48 -2.53 12.63
CA PRO A 271 -19.24 -2.92 11.45
C PRO A 271 -20.63 -2.25 11.45
N ASP A 272 -20.92 -1.47 10.41
CA ASP A 272 -22.26 -0.93 10.17
C ASP A 272 -22.99 -1.85 9.20
N LYS A 273 -24.17 -2.34 9.59
CA LYS A 273 -25.02 -3.22 8.77
C LYS A 273 -24.27 -4.43 8.17
N GLY A 274 -23.31 -4.99 8.92
CA GLY A 274 -22.49 -6.12 8.49
C GLY A 274 -21.35 -5.75 7.52
N ARG A 275 -21.09 -4.47 7.29
CA ARG A 275 -19.96 -4.00 6.48
C ARG A 275 -18.71 -3.89 7.36
N HIS A 276 -17.67 -4.59 6.99
CA HIS A 276 -16.36 -4.48 7.62
C HIS A 276 -15.59 -3.28 7.07
N PHE A 277 -14.58 -2.81 7.81
CA PHE A 277 -13.60 -1.88 7.29
C PHE A 277 -12.67 -2.63 6.32
N ASP A 278 -12.66 -2.21 5.06
CA ASP A 278 -11.98 -2.88 3.96
C ASP A 278 -11.11 -1.87 3.17
N PRO A 279 -10.08 -1.27 3.80
CA PRO A 279 -9.28 -0.23 3.18
C PRO A 279 -8.39 -0.82 2.07
N HIS A 280 -8.89 -0.82 0.84
CA HIS A 280 -8.17 -1.28 -0.35
C HIS A 280 -7.07 -0.29 -0.75
N SER A 281 -7.36 1.01 -0.69
CA SER A 281 -6.42 2.09 -1.00
C SER A 281 -6.58 3.22 0.00
N LEU A 282 -5.55 4.07 0.09
CA LEU A 282 -5.56 5.23 0.98
C LEU A 282 -4.78 6.40 0.43
N ALA A 283 -5.13 7.60 0.90
CA ALA A 283 -4.38 8.83 0.71
C ALA A 283 -4.38 9.66 2.01
N VAL A 284 -3.37 10.50 2.19
CA VAL A 284 -3.28 11.45 3.30
C VAL A 284 -3.11 12.84 2.71
N ASP A 285 -3.93 13.82 3.14
CA ASP A 285 -3.81 15.20 2.70
C ASP A 285 -2.77 15.99 3.53
N LYS A 286 -2.52 17.24 3.13
CA LYS A 286 -1.59 18.14 3.80
C LYS A 286 -1.98 18.47 5.26
N ASP A 287 -3.24 18.30 5.62
CA ASP A 287 -3.78 18.54 6.96
C ASP A 287 -3.79 17.22 7.80
N ASN A 288 -3.13 16.18 7.31
CA ASN A 288 -3.09 14.82 7.87
C ASN A 288 -4.48 14.16 7.96
N SER A 289 -5.47 14.60 7.18
CA SER A 289 -6.69 13.81 7.03
C SER A 289 -6.39 12.57 6.18
N LEU A 290 -6.95 11.44 6.58
CA LEU A 290 -6.80 10.18 5.89
C LEU A 290 -8.07 9.88 5.10
N PHE A 291 -7.92 9.44 3.87
CA PHE A 291 -8.99 9.01 2.99
C PHE A 291 -8.82 7.53 2.68
N THR A 292 -9.92 6.78 2.65
CA THR A 292 -9.91 5.37 2.28
C THR A 292 -10.84 5.09 1.12
N ALA A 293 -10.43 4.16 0.27
CA ALA A 293 -11.24 3.52 -0.74
C ALA A 293 -11.51 2.08 -0.31
N GLU A 294 -12.77 1.65 -0.33
CA GLU A 294 -13.19 0.35 0.19
C GLU A 294 -14.04 -0.39 -0.85
N VAL A 295 -13.52 -1.53 -1.31
CA VAL A 295 -14.14 -2.31 -2.40
C VAL A 295 -15.41 -3.00 -1.93
N LEU A 296 -15.33 -3.81 -0.88
CA LEU A 296 -16.47 -4.62 -0.45
C LEU A 296 -17.65 -3.80 0.11
N PRO A 297 -17.40 -2.75 0.92
CA PRO A 297 -18.50 -1.90 1.40
C PRO A 297 -19.02 -0.88 0.38
N TRP A 298 -18.35 -0.71 -0.77
CA TRP A 298 -18.68 0.27 -1.81
C TRP A 298 -18.68 1.71 -1.29
N ARG A 299 -17.62 2.11 -0.58
CA ARG A 299 -17.57 3.43 0.03
C ARG A 299 -16.19 4.05 -0.02
N ALA A 300 -16.15 5.36 -0.02
CA ALA A 300 -14.99 6.16 0.35
C ALA A 300 -15.25 6.83 1.70
N GLN A 301 -14.22 6.96 2.54
CA GLN A 301 -14.35 7.63 3.84
C GLN A 301 -13.23 8.67 4.03
N LYS A 302 -13.53 9.69 4.83
CA LYS A 302 -12.55 10.62 5.38
C LYS A 302 -12.43 10.42 6.88
N PHE A 303 -11.22 10.43 7.37
CA PHE A 303 -10.89 10.46 8.79
C PHE A 303 -10.07 11.71 9.06
N ARG A 304 -10.44 12.51 10.06
CA ARG A 304 -9.66 13.66 10.50
C ARG A 304 -8.88 13.33 11.76
N LEU A 305 -7.68 13.88 11.87
CA LEU A 305 -6.87 13.81 13.09
C LEU A 305 -7.55 14.67 14.17
N LYS A 306 -7.67 14.13 15.40
CA LYS A 306 -8.22 14.84 16.57
C LYS A 306 -7.18 15.68 17.27
#